data_34850c99d86764ea2e87039a9b1ef87b
#
_entry.id   34850c99d86764ea2e87039a9b1ef87b
#
_cell.length_a   1.000
_cell.length_b   1.000
_cell.length_c   1.000
_cell.angle_alpha   90.00
_cell.angle_beta   90.00
_cell.angle_gamma   90.00
#
_symmetry.space_group_name_H-M   'P 1'
#
loop_
_entity.id
_entity.type
_entity.pdbx_description
1 polymer ?
#
loop_
_entity_poly.entity_id
_entity_poly.type
_entity_poly.pdbx_seq_one_letter_code
_entity_poly.pdbx_strand_id
1 'polypeptide(L)'
;RRQRQMCIRDSAEPGAEQYWTQYFLREKDFYEKLLKGEAPKSGTVQALADHFGVDIIEMTGYLDGINESLKAENDLENMTAETEVSLDYEPEKLYYNMVGAKAEWLYKLPQWDSILTEEKRKELYKAQKASTTIVKGPKVGRNDPCPCGSGKKYKKCCGR
;
A
#
# COMPACT_ATOMS: atom_id res chain seq x y z
N ARG A 1 -10.33 1.65 -2.09
CA ARG A 1 -11.66 1.18 -1.60
C ARG A 1 -12.28 0.12 -2.51
N ARG A 2 -12.18 0.22 -3.86
CA ARG A 2 -12.70 -0.79 -4.81
C ARG A 2 -11.99 -2.14 -4.69
N GLN A 3 -10.66 -2.17 -4.56
CA GLN A 3 -9.91 -3.42 -4.34
C GLN A 3 -10.31 -4.14 -3.05
N ARG A 4 -10.58 -3.41 -1.93
CA ARG A 4 -11.07 -4.03 -0.69
C ARG A 4 -12.48 -4.63 -0.85
N GLN A 5 -13.35 -4.03 -1.65
CA GLN A 5 -14.69 -4.56 -1.90
C GLN A 5 -14.66 -5.79 -2.82
N MET A 6 -13.77 -5.83 -3.82
CA MET A 6 -13.52 -7.02 -4.63
C MET A 6 -12.98 -8.18 -3.78
N CYS A 7 -11.98 -7.95 -2.93
CA CYS A 7 -11.40 -8.98 -2.07
C CYS A 7 -12.40 -9.65 -1.10
N ILE A 8 -13.40 -8.92 -0.61
CA ILE A 8 -14.38 -9.47 0.34
C ILE A 8 -15.44 -10.31 -0.38
N ARG A 9 -15.76 -9.98 -1.62
CA ARG A 9 -16.83 -10.64 -2.37
C ARG A 9 -16.39 -11.96 -3.01
N ASP A 10 -15.13 -12.05 -3.44
CA ASP A 10 -14.60 -13.19 -4.20
C ASP A 10 -13.87 -14.23 -3.35
N SER A 11 -13.52 -13.93 -2.09
CA SER A 11 -12.81 -14.87 -1.21
C SER A 11 -13.66 -16.08 -0.75
N ALA A 12 -14.95 -16.10 -1.04
CA ALA A 12 -15.86 -17.19 -0.70
C ALA A 12 -16.14 -18.18 -1.85
N GLU A 13 -15.62 -17.92 -3.07
CA GLU A 13 -15.85 -18.80 -4.22
C GLU A 13 -14.76 -19.87 -4.37
N PRO A 14 -15.12 -21.11 -4.80
CA PRO A 14 -14.12 -22.13 -5.12
C PRO A 14 -13.17 -21.66 -6.21
N GLY A 15 -11.87 -21.62 -5.93
CA GLY A 15 -10.84 -21.15 -6.86
C GLY A 15 -10.32 -19.72 -6.59
N ALA A 16 -10.96 -18.95 -5.71
CA ALA A 16 -10.50 -17.60 -5.35
C ALA A 16 -9.07 -17.60 -4.80
N GLU A 17 -8.68 -18.56 -3.99
CA GLU A 17 -7.33 -18.69 -3.44
C GLU A 17 -6.28 -18.88 -4.54
N GLN A 18 -6.59 -19.70 -5.57
CA GLN A 18 -5.69 -19.91 -6.71
C GLN A 18 -5.58 -18.65 -7.56
N TYR A 19 -6.69 -17.94 -7.79
CA TYR A 19 -6.69 -16.67 -8.51
C TYR A 19 -5.81 -15.63 -7.82
N TRP A 20 -5.98 -15.43 -6.52
CA TRP A 20 -5.18 -14.46 -5.76
C TRP A 20 -3.70 -14.83 -5.71
N THR A 21 -3.38 -16.13 -5.60
CA THR A 21 -1.99 -16.59 -5.67
C THR A 21 -1.35 -16.23 -7.00
N GLN A 22 -2.06 -16.46 -8.12
CA GLN A 22 -1.57 -16.09 -9.45
C GLN A 22 -1.49 -14.57 -9.62
N TYR A 23 -2.47 -13.82 -9.13
CA TYR A 23 -2.45 -12.37 -9.15
C TYR A 23 -1.21 -11.80 -8.45
N PHE A 24 -0.92 -12.24 -7.22
CA PHE A 24 0.25 -11.78 -6.46
C PHE A 24 1.58 -12.18 -7.11
N LEU A 25 1.65 -13.31 -7.79
CA LEU A 25 2.85 -13.70 -8.55
C LEU A 25 3.07 -12.77 -9.75
N ARG A 26 2.01 -12.43 -10.49
CA ARG A 26 2.09 -11.49 -11.62
C ARG A 26 2.34 -10.05 -11.16
N GLU A 27 1.71 -9.62 -10.06
CA GLU A 27 1.99 -8.33 -9.43
C GLU A 27 3.46 -8.22 -9.02
N LYS A 28 4.01 -9.28 -8.44
CA LYS A 28 5.43 -9.34 -8.08
C LYS A 28 6.32 -9.19 -9.32
N ASP A 29 6.04 -9.90 -10.40
CA ASP A 29 6.79 -9.80 -11.67
C ASP A 29 6.70 -8.39 -12.27
N PHE A 30 5.54 -7.76 -12.21
CA PHE A 30 5.34 -6.36 -12.59
C PHE A 30 6.29 -5.43 -11.83
N TYR A 31 6.32 -5.50 -10.49
CA TYR A 31 7.19 -4.66 -9.68
C TYR A 31 8.67 -5.02 -9.84
N GLU A 32 9.03 -6.27 -10.04
CA GLU A 32 10.42 -6.66 -10.34
C GLU A 32 10.92 -6.01 -11.62
N LYS A 33 10.14 -6.04 -12.70
CA LYS A 33 10.48 -5.39 -13.97
C LYS A 33 10.54 -3.88 -13.83
N LEU A 34 9.58 -3.29 -13.10
CA LEU A 34 9.54 -1.86 -12.85
C LEU A 34 10.80 -1.38 -12.09
N LEU A 35 11.17 -2.07 -11.01
CA LEU A 35 12.33 -1.73 -10.18
C LEU A 35 13.66 -1.97 -10.88
N LYS A 36 13.73 -2.91 -11.83
CA LYS A 36 14.92 -3.12 -12.70
C LYS A 36 15.04 -2.05 -13.78
N GLY A 37 14.01 -1.24 -14.01
CA GLY A 37 13.98 -0.27 -15.11
C GLY A 37 13.70 -0.91 -16.47
N GLU A 38 13.17 -2.13 -16.51
CA GLU A 38 12.79 -2.85 -17.73
C GLU A 38 11.39 -2.46 -18.21
N ALA A 39 10.60 -1.78 -17.37
CA ALA A 39 9.26 -1.31 -17.69
C ALA A 39 9.28 0.04 -18.42
N PRO A 40 8.35 0.27 -19.37
CA PRO A 40 8.12 1.60 -19.93
C PRO A 40 7.74 2.59 -18.85
N LYS A 41 8.20 3.84 -18.95
CA LYS A 41 7.81 4.91 -18.00
C LYS A 41 6.41 5.45 -18.23
N SER A 42 5.86 5.27 -19.42
CA SER A 42 4.50 5.66 -19.81
C SER A 42 4.04 4.86 -21.03
N GLY A 43 2.76 4.85 -21.26
CA GLY A 43 2.12 4.23 -22.41
C GLY A 43 0.62 4.15 -22.23
N THR A 44 -0.10 3.67 -23.24
CA THR A 44 -1.53 3.39 -23.05
C THR A 44 -1.73 2.21 -22.12
N VAL A 45 -2.87 2.17 -21.42
CA VAL A 45 -3.21 1.05 -20.54
C VAL A 45 -3.10 -0.28 -21.26
N GLN A 46 -3.58 -0.36 -22.54
CA GLN A 46 -3.48 -1.55 -23.35
C GLN A 46 -2.03 -1.93 -23.66
N ALA A 47 -1.19 -0.97 -24.08
CA ALA A 47 0.20 -1.23 -24.38
C ALA A 47 0.99 -1.72 -23.16
N LEU A 48 0.69 -1.19 -21.99
CA LEU A 48 1.28 -1.66 -20.73
C LEU A 48 0.78 -3.07 -20.36
N ALA A 49 -0.51 -3.34 -20.51
CA ALA A 49 -1.08 -4.67 -20.28
C ALA A 49 -0.40 -5.72 -21.19
N ASP A 50 -0.25 -5.42 -22.47
CA ASP A 50 0.45 -6.27 -23.45
C ASP A 50 1.93 -6.48 -23.09
N HIS A 51 2.61 -5.41 -22.66
CA HIS A 51 4.02 -5.48 -22.25
C HIS A 51 4.24 -6.40 -21.05
N PHE A 52 3.34 -6.35 -20.07
CA PHE A 52 3.42 -7.18 -18.86
C PHE A 52 2.76 -8.56 -19.01
N GLY A 53 2.04 -8.80 -20.12
CA GLY A 53 1.34 -10.05 -20.38
C GLY A 53 0.18 -10.30 -19.44
N VAL A 54 -0.54 -9.24 -19.07
CA VAL A 54 -1.71 -9.25 -18.19
C VAL A 54 -2.93 -8.68 -18.91
N ASP A 55 -4.13 -8.94 -18.40
CA ASP A 55 -5.32 -8.31 -18.95
C ASP A 55 -5.48 -6.85 -18.47
N ILE A 56 -6.39 -6.11 -19.12
CA ILE A 56 -6.65 -4.69 -18.80
C ILE A 56 -7.14 -4.52 -17.36
N ILE A 57 -7.90 -5.47 -16.82
CA ILE A 57 -8.44 -5.40 -15.46
C ILE A 57 -7.31 -5.52 -14.45
N GLU A 58 -6.39 -6.47 -14.65
CA GLU A 58 -5.20 -6.62 -13.81
C GLU A 58 -4.28 -5.40 -13.93
N MET A 59 -4.04 -4.89 -15.15
CA MET A 59 -3.23 -3.69 -15.37
C MET A 59 -3.84 -2.47 -14.65
N THR A 60 -5.15 -2.30 -14.72
CA THR A 60 -5.86 -1.25 -13.98
C THR A 60 -5.67 -1.40 -12.47
N GLY A 61 -5.70 -2.62 -11.95
CA GLY A 61 -5.41 -2.90 -10.54
C GLY A 61 -3.99 -2.52 -10.12
N TYR A 62 -2.99 -2.77 -10.98
CA TYR A 62 -1.60 -2.38 -10.70
C TYR A 62 -1.42 -0.87 -10.76
N LEU A 63 -2.08 -0.19 -11.72
CA LEU A 63 -2.09 1.27 -11.82
C LEU A 63 -2.73 1.92 -10.57
N ASP A 64 -3.84 1.38 -10.09
CA ASP A 64 -4.48 1.83 -8.84
C ASP A 64 -3.54 1.65 -7.63
N GLY A 65 -2.89 0.50 -7.54
CA GLY A 65 -1.95 0.19 -6.45
C GLY A 65 -0.72 1.09 -6.39
N ILE A 66 -0.20 1.53 -7.55
CA ILE A 66 1.00 2.36 -7.63
C ILE A 66 0.69 3.87 -7.67
N ASN A 67 -0.54 4.28 -7.99
CA ASN A 67 -0.88 5.65 -8.36
C ASN A 67 -0.41 6.70 -7.35
N GLU A 68 -0.68 6.47 -6.06
CA GLU A 68 -0.22 7.36 -4.98
C GLU A 68 1.30 7.46 -4.86
N SER A 69 2.05 6.56 -5.49
CA SER A 69 3.51 6.51 -5.46
C SER A 69 4.17 7.14 -6.68
N LEU A 70 3.38 7.55 -7.65
CA LEU A 70 3.87 8.22 -8.88
C LEU A 70 4.28 9.66 -8.59
N LYS A 71 5.15 10.21 -9.44
CA LYS A 71 5.51 11.63 -9.44
C LYS A 71 4.32 12.51 -9.84
N ALA A 72 3.49 12.00 -10.75
CA ALA A 72 2.22 12.60 -11.14
C ALA A 72 1.18 11.49 -11.20
N GLU A 73 0.11 11.63 -10.44
CA GLU A 73 -0.98 10.64 -10.39
C GLU A 73 -1.74 10.59 -11.72
N ASN A 74 -2.16 9.39 -12.10
CA ASN A 74 -3.02 9.18 -13.27
C ASN A 74 -4.49 9.42 -12.88
N ASP A 75 -5.31 9.88 -13.83
CA ASP A 75 -6.77 9.95 -13.66
C ASP A 75 -7.39 8.57 -13.88
N LEU A 76 -7.55 7.84 -12.78
CA LEU A 76 -8.09 6.48 -12.82
C LEU A 76 -9.60 6.40 -13.04
N GLU A 77 -10.35 7.50 -12.79
CA GLU A 77 -11.81 7.48 -12.88
C GLU A 77 -12.29 7.46 -14.33
N ASN A 78 -11.56 8.16 -15.21
CA ASN A 78 -11.89 8.28 -16.63
C ASN A 78 -10.99 7.39 -17.53
N MET A 79 -10.26 6.46 -16.96
CA MET A 79 -9.29 5.66 -17.67
C MET A 79 -9.96 4.63 -18.58
N THR A 80 -9.49 4.56 -19.82
CA THR A 80 -9.84 3.59 -20.84
C THR A 80 -8.60 2.84 -21.31
N ALA A 81 -8.75 1.84 -22.16
CA ALA A 81 -7.63 1.10 -22.76
C ALA A 81 -6.64 2.00 -23.51
N GLU A 82 -7.15 3.08 -24.12
CA GLU A 82 -6.39 4.02 -24.94
C GLU A 82 -5.80 5.19 -24.13
N THR A 83 -6.11 5.28 -22.84
CA THR A 83 -5.63 6.37 -21.99
C THR A 83 -4.12 6.22 -21.77
N GLU A 84 -3.38 7.30 -22.02
CA GLU A 84 -1.96 7.40 -21.67
C GLU A 84 -1.81 7.53 -20.16
N VAL A 85 -0.99 6.68 -19.56
CA VAL A 85 -0.70 6.64 -18.13
C VAL A 85 0.80 6.62 -17.87
N SER A 86 1.19 7.13 -16.71
CA SER A 86 2.57 7.15 -16.25
C SER A 86 2.85 6.01 -15.26
N LEU A 87 4.06 5.46 -15.32
CA LEU A 87 4.66 4.57 -14.32
C LEU A 87 5.90 5.20 -13.68
N ASP A 88 6.12 6.51 -13.84
CA ASP A 88 7.27 7.21 -13.27
C ASP A 88 7.05 7.45 -11.77
N TYR A 89 7.58 6.57 -10.96
CA TYR A 89 7.37 6.53 -9.52
C TYR A 89 8.49 7.22 -8.72
N GLU A 90 8.18 7.62 -7.49
CA GLU A 90 9.14 8.06 -6.48
C GLU A 90 9.55 6.87 -5.59
N PRO A 91 10.82 6.43 -5.61
CA PRO A 91 11.26 5.21 -4.93
C PRO A 91 10.94 5.19 -3.42
N GLU A 92 11.19 6.29 -2.72
CA GLU A 92 10.93 6.38 -1.28
C GLU A 92 9.43 6.28 -0.97
N LYS A 93 8.60 6.95 -1.76
CA LYS A 93 7.14 6.95 -1.63
C LYS A 93 6.56 5.57 -1.94
N LEU A 94 7.05 4.93 -3.00
CA LEU A 94 6.63 3.57 -3.36
C LEU A 94 6.97 2.56 -2.26
N TYR A 95 8.22 2.58 -1.76
CA TYR A 95 8.62 1.71 -0.66
C TYR A 95 7.77 1.92 0.60
N TYR A 96 7.56 3.19 0.97
CA TYR A 96 6.74 3.57 2.13
C TYR A 96 5.28 3.06 2.01
N ASN A 97 4.67 3.22 0.83
CA ASN A 97 3.30 2.77 0.57
C ASN A 97 3.19 1.23 0.55
N MET A 98 4.18 0.51 0.00
CA MET A 98 4.24 -0.95 0.06
C MET A 98 4.31 -1.48 1.50
N VAL A 99 5.06 -0.80 2.38
CA VAL A 99 5.09 -1.13 3.83
C VAL A 99 3.73 -0.88 4.47
N GLY A 100 3.06 0.23 4.11
CA GLY A 100 1.71 0.57 4.58
C GLY A 100 0.66 -0.46 4.16
N ALA A 101 0.74 -0.93 2.93
CA ALA A 101 -0.11 -2.00 2.39
C ALA A 101 0.21 -3.39 2.97
N LYS A 102 1.30 -3.53 3.76
CA LYS A 102 1.81 -4.81 4.30
C LYS A 102 2.19 -5.81 3.20
N ALA A 103 2.56 -5.32 2.02
CA ALA A 103 2.95 -6.13 0.86
C ALA A 103 4.40 -6.62 1.02
N GLU A 104 4.62 -7.59 1.92
CA GLU A 104 5.97 -8.11 2.21
C GLU A 104 6.67 -8.67 0.99
N TRP A 105 5.92 -9.28 0.08
CA TRP A 105 6.43 -9.84 -1.18
C TRP A 105 6.96 -8.77 -2.14
N LEU A 106 6.62 -7.48 -1.94
CA LEU A 106 7.05 -6.35 -2.75
C LEU A 106 8.17 -5.54 -2.08
N TYR A 107 8.04 -5.14 -0.81
CA TYR A 107 9.07 -4.33 -0.16
C TYR A 107 10.31 -5.13 0.28
N LYS A 108 10.27 -6.48 0.21
CA LYS A 108 11.42 -7.36 0.44
C LYS A 108 12.12 -7.78 -0.86
N LEU A 109 11.73 -7.25 -2.00
CA LEU A 109 12.37 -7.56 -3.29
C LEU A 109 13.86 -7.15 -3.28
N PRO A 110 14.77 -8.01 -3.78
CA PRO A 110 16.20 -7.70 -3.79
C PRO A 110 16.56 -6.52 -4.69
N GLN A 111 15.71 -6.17 -5.65
CA GLN A 111 15.88 -5.01 -6.53
C GLN A 111 15.98 -3.67 -5.77
N TRP A 112 15.39 -3.60 -4.58
CA TRP A 112 15.49 -2.43 -3.71
C TRP A 112 16.91 -2.10 -3.28
N ASP A 113 17.83 -3.09 -3.22
CA ASP A 113 19.22 -2.90 -2.82
C ASP A 113 19.99 -1.95 -3.73
N SER A 114 19.61 -1.88 -5.01
CA SER A 114 20.20 -0.96 -5.99
C SER A 114 19.56 0.43 -6.03
N ILE A 115 18.39 0.61 -5.40
CA ILE A 115 17.56 1.83 -5.48
C ILE A 115 17.62 2.63 -4.19
N LEU A 116 17.51 1.95 -3.04
CA LEU A 116 17.50 2.55 -1.71
C LEU A 116 18.48 1.84 -0.79
N THR A 117 19.27 2.63 -0.03
CA THR A 117 20.17 2.05 0.97
C THR A 117 19.38 1.32 2.08
N GLU A 118 20.04 0.39 2.76
CA GLU A 118 19.40 -0.36 3.86
C GLU A 118 18.94 0.57 4.99
N GLU A 119 19.75 1.59 5.30
CA GLU A 119 19.43 2.61 6.31
C GLU A 119 18.16 3.36 5.93
N LYS A 120 18.05 3.78 4.65
CA LYS A 120 16.87 4.51 4.16
C LYS A 120 15.63 3.65 4.21
N ARG A 121 15.72 2.39 3.82
CA ARG A 121 14.60 1.43 3.91
C ARG A 121 14.15 1.22 5.37
N LYS A 122 15.10 1.11 6.31
CA LYS A 122 14.79 1.02 7.76
C LYS A 122 14.12 2.28 8.29
N GLU A 123 14.56 3.46 7.86
CA GLU A 123 13.95 4.75 8.19
C GLU A 123 12.49 4.79 7.73
N LEU A 124 12.24 4.54 6.43
CA LEU A 124 10.91 4.55 5.81
C LEU A 124 9.97 3.52 6.48
N TYR A 125 10.48 2.33 6.76
CA TYR A 125 9.71 1.29 7.46
C TYR A 125 9.27 1.74 8.85
N LYS A 126 10.19 2.31 9.65
CA LYS A 126 9.87 2.83 10.98
C LYS A 126 8.89 4.00 10.91
N ALA A 127 9.09 4.93 9.97
CA ALA A 127 8.19 6.08 9.76
C ALA A 127 6.77 5.61 9.44
N GLN A 128 6.62 4.62 8.55
CA GLN A 128 5.31 4.07 8.20
C GLN A 128 4.64 3.37 9.40
N LYS A 129 5.39 2.58 10.16
CA LYS A 129 4.84 1.93 11.36
C LYS A 129 4.44 2.94 12.44
N ALA A 130 5.21 4.02 12.61
CA ALA A 130 4.89 5.09 13.56
C ALA A 130 3.62 5.85 13.16
N SER A 131 3.42 6.14 11.86
CA SER A 131 2.24 6.86 11.36
C SER A 131 0.92 6.11 11.60
N THR A 132 0.97 4.78 11.62
CA THR A 132 -0.21 3.92 11.84
C THR A 132 -0.41 3.52 13.31
N THR A 133 0.55 3.87 14.19
CA THR A 133 0.49 3.51 15.61
C THR A 133 -0.34 4.54 16.36
N ILE A 134 -1.51 4.14 16.84
CA ILE A 134 -2.32 4.96 17.76
C ILE A 134 -1.65 4.94 19.13
N VAL A 135 -0.94 6.03 19.46
CA VAL A 135 -0.42 6.24 20.82
C VAL A 135 -1.60 6.57 21.73
N LYS A 136 -2.06 5.58 22.49
CA LYS A 136 -3.05 5.84 23.54
C LYS A 136 -2.38 6.72 24.60
N GLY A 137 -2.98 7.87 24.88
CA GLY A 137 -2.55 8.73 25.98
C GLY A 137 -2.46 7.98 27.30
N PRO A 138 -1.77 8.53 28.32
CA PRO A 138 -1.61 7.89 29.61
C PRO A 138 -2.99 7.54 30.17
N LYS A 139 -3.19 6.26 30.48
CA LYS A 139 -4.43 5.82 31.13
C LYS A 139 -4.45 6.36 32.55
N VAL A 140 -5.49 7.12 32.89
CA VAL A 140 -5.74 7.53 34.28
C VAL A 140 -6.01 6.28 35.09
N GLY A 141 -5.16 6.02 36.06
CA GLY A 141 -5.30 4.90 36.97
C GLY A 141 -6.52 5.05 37.85
N ARG A 142 -7.10 3.94 38.30
CA ARG A 142 -8.30 3.92 39.13
C ARG A 142 -8.16 4.76 40.44
N ASN A 143 -6.93 4.86 40.94
CA ASN A 143 -6.61 5.58 42.18
C ASN A 143 -6.03 6.97 41.96
N ASP A 144 -5.75 7.35 40.69
CA ASP A 144 -5.18 8.66 40.37
C ASP A 144 -6.18 9.80 40.61
N PRO A 145 -5.70 11.04 40.78
CA PRO A 145 -6.56 12.22 40.82
C PRO A 145 -7.43 12.29 39.56
N CYS A 146 -8.70 12.61 39.72
CA CYS A 146 -9.59 12.71 38.57
C CYS A 146 -9.24 13.91 37.71
N PRO A 147 -9.08 13.74 36.37
CA PRO A 147 -8.70 14.81 35.46
C PRO A 147 -9.77 15.93 35.34
N CYS A 148 -10.96 15.73 35.87
CA CYS A 148 -12.00 16.77 35.93
C CYS A 148 -11.73 17.87 36.96
N GLY A 149 -10.62 17.79 37.74
CA GLY A 149 -10.27 18.79 38.75
C GLY A 149 -11.04 18.69 40.09
N SER A 150 -11.85 17.65 40.29
CA SER A 150 -12.65 17.48 41.51
C SER A 150 -11.86 17.13 42.76
N GLY A 151 -10.56 16.87 42.69
CA GLY A 151 -9.71 16.41 43.77
C GLY A 151 -10.00 14.98 44.27
N LYS A 152 -11.01 14.30 43.72
CA LYS A 152 -11.37 12.92 44.06
C LYS A 152 -10.58 11.92 43.22
N LYS A 153 -10.41 10.68 43.74
CA LYS A 153 -9.84 9.58 42.96
C LYS A 153 -10.74 9.27 41.76
N TYR A 154 -10.14 8.95 40.61
CA TYR A 154 -10.85 8.68 39.33
C TYR A 154 -12.02 7.70 39.52
N LYS A 155 -11.81 6.57 40.23
CA LYS A 155 -12.85 5.56 40.54
C LYS A 155 -14.05 6.08 41.38
N LYS A 156 -13.90 7.22 42.05
CA LYS A 156 -14.96 7.84 42.84
C LYS A 156 -15.56 9.09 42.19
N CYS A 157 -15.20 9.36 40.93
CA CYS A 157 -15.66 10.49 40.16
C CYS A 157 -16.03 10.06 38.73
N CYS A 158 -15.24 10.42 37.70
CA CYS A 158 -15.55 10.15 36.30
C CYS A 158 -15.32 8.68 35.86
N GLY A 159 -14.66 7.87 36.68
CA GLY A 159 -14.43 6.44 36.47
C GLY A 159 -15.40 5.51 37.22
N ARG A 160 -16.59 6.02 37.59
CA ARG A 160 -17.61 5.28 38.33
C ARG A 160 -18.48 4.44 37.40
#